data_27f667597f2e5dd9e2ad05377309b402
#
_entry.id   27f667597f2e5dd9e2ad05377309b402
#
_cell.length_a   1.000
_cell.length_b   1.000
_cell.length_c   1.000
_cell.angle_alpha   90.00
_cell.angle_beta   90.00
_cell.angle_gamma   90.00
#
_symmetry.space_group_name_H-M   'P 1'
#
loop_
_entity.id
_entity.type
_entity.pdbx_description
1 polymer ?
#
loop_
_entity_poly.entity_id
_entity_poly.type
_entity_poly.pdbx_seq_one_letter_code
_entity_poly.pdbx_strand_id
1 'polypeptide(L)'
;EELLKDGFSAVFLGSGAGLPNFMGIPGETLCGVFSANEWLTRINLMHAAEPGAATPLLPAKQVVVVGGGNVAMDAARCALRCRAEEVEHAEEEGITFRLLTNPVEILGDENGFVTGIRCDTMALGEPDESGRRRPEVVPGAQFTLDCDAVIMAIGTTPNPLLHRTTAGLAADRRGRLTTEEGSCRTSLPGVFAGGDAVTGAATVILAMGAGRKAAQEIDEYLRKNPSH
;
A
#
# COMPACT_ATOMS: atom_id res chain seq x y z
N GLU A 1 13.98 -11.75 19.09
CA GLU A 1 14.62 -12.38 20.25
C GLU A 1 15.96 -13.03 19.91
N GLU A 2 16.06 -13.75 18.77
CA GLU A 2 17.29 -14.41 18.36
C GLU A 2 18.46 -13.43 18.27
N LEU A 3 18.30 -12.30 17.60
CA LEU A 3 19.37 -11.29 17.50
C LEU A 3 19.92 -10.83 18.86
N LEU A 4 19.05 -10.61 19.85
CA LEU A 4 19.51 -10.24 21.19
C LEU A 4 20.21 -11.40 21.91
N LYS A 5 19.81 -12.66 21.64
CA LYS A 5 20.50 -13.86 22.14
C LYS A 5 21.84 -14.07 21.44
N ASP A 6 21.96 -13.65 20.19
CA ASP A 6 23.20 -13.72 19.40
C ASP A 6 24.22 -12.62 19.77
N GLY A 7 23.91 -11.80 20.78
CA GLY A 7 24.83 -10.81 21.32
C GLY A 7 24.68 -9.40 20.82
N PHE A 8 23.63 -9.11 19.98
CA PHE A 8 23.32 -7.74 19.64
C PHE A 8 22.72 -7.00 20.83
N SER A 9 23.31 -5.87 21.21
CA SER A 9 22.90 -5.08 22.37
C SER A 9 21.67 -4.22 22.13
N ALA A 10 21.36 -3.92 20.87
CA ALA A 10 20.14 -3.24 20.43
C ALA A 10 19.74 -3.66 19.02
N VAL A 11 18.44 -3.57 18.70
CA VAL A 11 17.88 -3.87 17.37
C VAL A 11 16.98 -2.72 16.93
N PHE A 12 17.13 -2.26 15.69
CA PHE A 12 16.23 -1.29 15.09
C PHE A 12 15.33 -1.94 14.03
N LEU A 13 14.02 -1.74 14.15
CA LEU A 13 13.00 -2.23 13.21
C LEU A 13 12.55 -1.09 12.29
N GLY A 14 13.10 -1.06 11.10
CA GLY A 14 12.78 -0.10 10.04
C GLY A 14 12.23 -0.78 8.78
N SER A 15 11.36 -1.79 8.95
CA SER A 15 10.87 -2.66 7.86
C SER A 15 9.87 -2.00 6.91
N GLY A 16 9.45 -0.77 7.20
CA GLY A 16 8.51 -0.02 6.37
C GLY A 16 7.08 -0.56 6.39
N ALA A 17 6.27 -0.14 5.40
CA ALA A 17 4.88 -0.51 5.21
C ALA A 17 4.64 -0.82 3.72
N GLY A 18 5.20 -1.92 3.23
CA GLY A 18 5.17 -2.31 1.82
C GLY A 18 4.12 -3.36 1.45
N LEU A 19 3.37 -3.90 2.43
CA LEU A 19 2.33 -4.89 2.15
C LEU A 19 1.10 -4.19 1.57
N PRO A 20 0.69 -4.48 0.30
CA PRO A 20 -0.46 -3.84 -0.31
C PRO A 20 -1.77 -4.23 0.37
N ASN A 21 -2.68 -3.27 0.47
CA ASN A 21 -4.04 -3.53 0.92
C ASN A 21 -4.92 -3.97 -0.24
N PHE A 22 -5.83 -4.88 0.05
CA PHE A 22 -6.91 -5.30 -0.80
C PHE A 22 -8.25 -5.03 -0.12
N MET A 23 -9.34 -4.99 -0.88
CA MET A 23 -10.68 -4.70 -0.36
C MET A 23 -11.33 -5.91 0.29
N GLY A 24 -10.87 -7.12 -0.03
CA GLY A 24 -11.48 -8.39 0.39
C GLY A 24 -12.73 -8.72 -0.41
N ILE A 25 -12.82 -8.26 -1.65
CA ILE A 25 -13.94 -8.52 -2.56
C ILE A 25 -13.69 -9.74 -3.45
N PRO A 26 -14.74 -10.42 -3.95
CA PRO A 26 -14.59 -11.51 -4.90
C PRO A 26 -13.81 -11.08 -6.15
N GLY A 27 -12.97 -11.97 -6.66
CA GLY A 27 -12.21 -11.78 -7.91
C GLY A 27 -10.83 -11.12 -7.74
N GLU A 28 -10.41 -10.74 -6.55
CA GLU A 28 -9.09 -10.12 -6.32
C GLU A 28 -7.89 -11.04 -6.62
N THR A 29 -8.12 -12.32 -6.83
CA THR A 29 -7.09 -13.32 -7.20
C THR A 29 -7.05 -13.65 -8.69
N LEU A 30 -7.86 -13.00 -9.51
CA LEU A 30 -7.90 -13.21 -10.95
C LEU A 30 -6.60 -12.70 -11.62
N CYS A 31 -6.25 -13.34 -12.74
CA CYS A 31 -5.19 -12.85 -13.62
C CYS A 31 -5.57 -11.49 -14.21
N GLY A 32 -4.69 -10.50 -14.04
CA GLY A 32 -4.98 -9.11 -14.41
C GLY A 32 -5.32 -8.22 -13.21
N VAL A 33 -5.38 -8.75 -11.99
CA VAL A 33 -5.45 -7.96 -10.76
C VAL A 33 -4.04 -7.76 -10.20
N PHE A 34 -3.68 -6.52 -9.96
CA PHE A 34 -2.36 -6.11 -9.43
C PHE A 34 -2.52 -5.19 -8.23
N SER A 35 -1.58 -5.24 -7.30
CA SER A 35 -1.37 -4.09 -6.42
C SER A 35 -0.61 -2.99 -7.16
N ALA A 36 -0.83 -1.73 -6.77
CA ALA A 36 -0.08 -0.61 -7.37
C ALA A 36 1.44 -0.74 -7.15
N ASN A 37 1.86 -1.29 -6.01
CA ASN A 37 3.28 -1.55 -5.75
C ASN A 37 3.86 -2.56 -6.74
N GLU A 38 3.17 -3.66 -6.99
CA GLU A 38 3.59 -4.66 -7.97
C GLU A 38 3.64 -4.05 -9.38
N TRP A 39 2.57 -3.36 -9.79
CA TRP A 39 2.46 -2.73 -11.10
C TRP A 39 3.61 -1.75 -11.36
N LEU A 40 3.82 -0.81 -10.44
CA LEU A 40 4.87 0.20 -10.56
C LEU A 40 6.29 -0.40 -10.47
N THR A 41 6.49 -1.44 -9.65
CA THR A 41 7.77 -2.16 -9.58
C THR A 41 8.09 -2.86 -10.90
N ARG A 42 7.12 -3.55 -11.49
CA ARG A 42 7.30 -4.21 -12.79
C ARG A 42 7.68 -3.20 -13.88
N ILE A 43 7.02 -2.06 -13.94
CA ILE A 43 7.29 -1.04 -14.97
C ILE A 43 8.64 -0.35 -14.72
N ASN A 44 8.84 0.20 -13.52
CA ASN A 44 9.94 1.12 -13.26
C ASN A 44 11.26 0.42 -12.92
N LEU A 45 11.24 -0.74 -12.27
CA LEU A 45 12.44 -1.46 -11.85
C LEU A 45 12.74 -2.69 -12.70
N MET A 46 11.71 -3.38 -13.19
CA MET A 46 11.86 -4.61 -13.96
C MET A 46 11.70 -4.38 -15.48
N HIS A 47 11.48 -3.12 -15.89
CA HIS A 47 11.34 -2.72 -17.30
C HIS A 47 10.31 -3.54 -18.08
N ALA A 48 9.20 -3.92 -17.43
CA ALA A 48 8.21 -4.85 -17.95
C ALA A 48 7.50 -4.37 -19.23
N ALA A 49 7.57 -3.07 -19.53
CA ALA A 49 7.03 -2.49 -20.77
C ALA A 49 8.01 -2.59 -21.95
N GLU A 50 9.27 -2.96 -21.73
CA GLU A 50 10.27 -3.07 -22.80
C GLU A 50 10.19 -4.41 -23.53
N PRO A 51 10.48 -4.43 -24.83
CA PRO A 51 10.56 -5.69 -25.61
C PRO A 51 11.57 -6.66 -25.01
N GLY A 52 11.15 -7.90 -24.78
CA GLY A 52 12.03 -8.95 -24.23
C GLY A 52 12.19 -8.93 -22.72
N ALA A 53 11.39 -8.15 -21.99
CA ALA A 53 11.36 -8.16 -20.53
C ALA A 53 11.15 -9.59 -20.00
N ALA A 54 11.84 -9.94 -18.92
CA ALA A 54 11.71 -11.26 -18.26
C ALA A 54 10.32 -11.45 -17.61
N THR A 55 9.68 -10.35 -17.23
CA THR A 55 8.33 -10.32 -16.64
C THR A 55 7.45 -9.35 -17.40
N PRO A 56 7.04 -9.67 -18.64
CA PRO A 56 6.24 -8.77 -19.47
C PRO A 56 4.90 -8.43 -18.82
N LEU A 57 4.39 -7.26 -19.10
CA LEU A 57 3.02 -6.88 -18.74
C LEU A 57 2.01 -7.67 -19.58
N LEU A 58 0.90 -8.05 -18.96
CA LEU A 58 -0.25 -8.57 -19.72
C LEU A 58 -0.80 -7.44 -20.60
N PRO A 59 -1.09 -7.72 -21.88
CA PRO A 59 -1.76 -6.75 -22.75
C PRO A 59 -3.13 -6.39 -22.17
N ALA A 60 -3.32 -5.14 -21.81
CA ALA A 60 -4.59 -4.63 -21.31
C ALA A 60 -5.02 -3.43 -22.17
N LYS A 61 -6.26 -3.45 -22.64
CA LYS A 61 -6.84 -2.33 -23.40
C LYS A 61 -7.55 -1.32 -22.52
N GLN A 62 -8.15 -1.82 -21.43
CA GLN A 62 -8.87 -1.03 -20.46
C GLN A 62 -8.38 -1.39 -19.05
N VAL A 63 -7.87 -0.41 -18.32
CA VAL A 63 -7.33 -0.59 -16.98
C VAL A 63 -8.14 0.25 -16.01
N VAL A 64 -8.62 -0.37 -14.94
CA VAL A 64 -9.27 0.32 -13.83
C VAL A 64 -8.28 0.43 -12.68
N VAL A 65 -8.07 1.64 -12.17
CA VAL A 65 -7.27 1.90 -10.97
C VAL A 65 -8.19 2.26 -9.81
N VAL A 66 -8.13 1.48 -8.75
CA VAL A 66 -8.94 1.67 -7.53
C VAL A 66 -8.13 2.43 -6.50
N GLY A 67 -8.52 3.67 -6.24
CA GLY A 67 -7.85 4.57 -5.29
C GLY A 67 -7.82 6.00 -5.78
N GLY A 68 -7.49 6.96 -4.89
CA GLY A 68 -7.48 8.39 -5.20
C GLY A 68 -6.22 9.12 -4.69
N GLY A 69 -5.22 8.38 -4.21
CA GLY A 69 -3.95 8.94 -3.74
C GLY A 69 -2.90 9.08 -4.85
N ASN A 70 -1.74 9.66 -4.52
CA ASN A 70 -0.64 9.87 -5.46
C ASN A 70 -0.22 8.56 -6.18
N VAL A 71 -0.17 7.45 -5.44
CA VAL A 71 0.19 6.13 -6.00
C VAL A 71 -0.83 5.67 -7.05
N ALA A 72 -2.13 5.99 -6.86
CA ALA A 72 -3.15 5.69 -7.84
C ALA A 72 -2.96 6.51 -9.12
N MET A 73 -2.60 7.79 -8.98
CA MET A 73 -2.29 8.67 -10.12
C MET A 73 -1.06 8.17 -10.89
N ASP A 74 0.00 7.79 -10.18
CA ASP A 74 1.20 7.22 -10.81
C ASP A 74 0.89 5.90 -11.53
N ALA A 75 0.10 5.02 -10.90
CA ALA A 75 -0.30 3.75 -11.52
C ALA A 75 -1.15 3.96 -12.80
N ALA A 76 -2.10 4.90 -12.77
CA ALA A 76 -2.93 5.24 -13.91
C ALA A 76 -2.11 5.82 -15.08
N ARG A 77 -1.22 6.76 -14.79
CA ARG A 77 -0.32 7.36 -15.79
C ARG A 77 0.64 6.34 -16.39
N CYS A 78 1.20 5.44 -15.56
CA CYS A 78 2.03 4.34 -16.05
C CYS A 78 1.24 3.37 -16.92
N ALA A 79 -0.01 3.04 -16.55
CA ALA A 79 -0.88 2.20 -17.37
C ALA A 79 -1.16 2.79 -18.75
N LEU A 80 -1.39 4.11 -18.84
CA LEU A 80 -1.54 4.81 -20.10
C LEU A 80 -0.26 4.76 -20.94
N ARG A 81 0.88 5.11 -20.35
CA ARG A 81 2.17 5.14 -21.06
C ARG A 81 2.60 3.78 -21.60
N CYS A 82 2.22 2.69 -20.92
CA CYS A 82 2.49 1.33 -21.41
C CYS A 82 1.64 0.95 -22.63
N ARG A 83 0.60 1.74 -22.96
CA ARG A 83 -0.29 1.52 -24.12
C ARG A 83 0.01 2.39 -25.33
N ALA A 84 0.69 3.51 -25.16
CA ALA A 84 0.68 4.58 -26.14
C ALA A 84 2.08 4.92 -26.67
N GLU A 85 2.15 4.96 -27.97
CA GLU A 85 2.95 5.90 -28.71
C GLU A 85 2.30 7.28 -28.50
N GLU A 86 2.96 8.17 -27.72
CA GLU A 86 2.64 9.57 -27.43
C GLU A 86 1.51 9.88 -26.44
N VAL A 87 1.84 10.59 -25.34
CA VAL A 87 0.88 11.07 -24.32
C VAL A 87 1.23 12.43 -23.75
N GLU A 88 0.30 13.39 -23.78
CA GLU A 88 0.31 14.66 -23.08
C GLU A 88 -0.79 14.73 -22.00
N HIS A 89 -0.41 15.08 -20.73
CA HIS A 89 -1.18 15.44 -19.51
C HIS A 89 -2.46 14.65 -19.08
N ALA A 90 -2.63 14.34 -17.78
CA ALA A 90 -3.52 13.29 -17.23
C ALA A 90 -5.05 13.41 -17.49
N GLU A 91 -5.68 14.57 -17.47
CA GLU A 91 -7.07 14.74 -17.97
C GLU A 91 -7.09 14.91 -19.49
N GLU A 92 -6.08 15.51 -20.04
CA GLU A 92 -5.80 15.56 -21.49
C GLU A 92 -5.34 14.18 -22.01
N GLU A 93 -4.76 13.33 -21.14
CA GLU A 93 -4.32 11.96 -21.40
C GLU A 93 -5.45 10.93 -21.51
N GLY A 94 -6.73 11.31 -21.28
CA GLY A 94 -7.86 10.40 -21.41
C GLY A 94 -8.14 9.50 -20.20
N ILE A 95 -7.61 9.83 -19.01
CA ILE A 95 -8.00 9.19 -17.75
C ILE A 95 -9.41 9.68 -17.36
N THR A 96 -10.34 8.74 -17.22
CA THR A 96 -11.68 9.04 -16.71
C THR A 96 -11.74 8.85 -15.22
N PHE A 97 -12.01 9.92 -14.47
CA PHE A 97 -12.25 9.86 -13.03
C PHE A 97 -13.69 9.49 -12.72
N ARG A 98 -13.89 8.45 -11.92
CA ARG A 98 -15.20 8.05 -11.38
C ARG A 98 -15.18 8.19 -9.86
N LEU A 99 -15.63 9.34 -9.39
CA LEU A 99 -15.81 9.63 -7.97
C LEU A 99 -17.07 8.94 -7.44
N LEU A 100 -17.19 8.81 -6.13
CA LEU A 100 -18.36 8.20 -5.46
C LEU A 100 -18.71 6.82 -6.05
N THR A 101 -17.66 6.00 -6.24
CA THR A 101 -17.75 4.66 -6.80
C THR A 101 -17.02 3.69 -5.89
N ASN A 102 -17.68 2.63 -5.47
CA ASN A 102 -17.10 1.59 -4.61
C ASN A 102 -17.12 0.23 -5.30
N PRO A 103 -15.96 -0.36 -5.61
CA PRO A 103 -15.90 -1.72 -6.15
C PRO A 103 -16.47 -2.74 -5.18
N VAL A 104 -17.22 -3.72 -5.69
CA VAL A 104 -17.82 -4.80 -4.90
C VAL A 104 -17.46 -6.19 -5.40
N GLU A 105 -17.05 -6.31 -6.66
CA GLU A 105 -16.60 -7.58 -7.24
C GLU A 105 -15.78 -7.33 -8.50
N ILE A 106 -14.74 -8.13 -8.72
CA ILE A 106 -14.00 -8.19 -9.98
C ILE A 106 -14.49 -9.42 -10.74
N LEU A 107 -14.89 -9.22 -12.00
CA LEU A 107 -15.45 -10.25 -12.87
C LEU A 107 -14.33 -10.88 -13.69
N GLY A 108 -14.43 -12.20 -13.90
CA GLY A 108 -13.47 -12.96 -14.70
C GLY A 108 -14.15 -13.88 -15.70
N ASP A 109 -13.37 -14.31 -16.70
CA ASP A 109 -13.77 -15.34 -17.63
C ASP A 109 -13.53 -16.77 -17.07
N GLU A 110 -13.84 -17.79 -17.86
CA GLU A 110 -13.65 -19.21 -17.54
C GLU A 110 -12.17 -19.60 -17.36
N ASN A 111 -11.25 -18.82 -17.88
CA ASN A 111 -9.79 -19.01 -17.76
C ASN A 111 -9.20 -18.24 -16.56
N GLY A 112 -10.02 -17.50 -15.81
CA GLY A 112 -9.61 -16.73 -14.65
C GLY A 112 -8.97 -15.38 -14.97
N PHE A 113 -9.17 -14.81 -16.17
CA PHE A 113 -8.72 -13.46 -16.52
C PHE A 113 -9.81 -12.43 -16.24
N VAL A 114 -9.39 -11.24 -15.82
CA VAL A 114 -10.30 -10.10 -15.59
C VAL A 114 -11.05 -9.72 -16.88
N THR A 115 -12.36 -9.53 -16.76
CA THR A 115 -13.24 -9.05 -17.84
C THR A 115 -14.00 -7.78 -17.46
N GLY A 116 -14.04 -7.44 -16.17
CA GLY A 116 -14.73 -6.26 -15.70
C GLY A 116 -14.69 -6.10 -14.19
N ILE A 117 -15.27 -5.00 -13.71
CA ILE A 117 -15.43 -4.70 -12.30
C ILE A 117 -16.83 -4.19 -12.01
N ARG A 118 -17.52 -4.77 -11.04
CA ARG A 118 -18.83 -4.33 -10.57
C ARG A 118 -18.66 -3.36 -9.41
N CYS A 119 -19.38 -2.25 -9.47
CA CYS A 119 -19.29 -1.16 -8.53
C CYS A 119 -20.66 -0.72 -8.04
N ASP A 120 -20.71 -0.28 -6.79
CA ASP A 120 -21.82 0.50 -6.24
C ASP A 120 -21.62 1.98 -6.54
N THR A 121 -22.70 2.66 -6.89
CA THR A 121 -22.75 4.12 -6.88
C THR A 121 -22.90 4.60 -5.45
N MET A 122 -22.10 5.60 -5.06
CA MET A 122 -22.12 6.20 -3.73
C MET A 122 -22.73 7.59 -3.78
N ALA A 123 -23.35 8.03 -2.69
CA ALA A 123 -23.76 9.42 -2.46
C ALA A 123 -23.10 9.93 -1.18
N LEU A 124 -22.91 11.23 -1.06
CA LEU A 124 -22.41 11.83 0.18
C LEU A 124 -23.55 11.88 1.20
N GLY A 125 -23.40 11.17 2.31
CA GLY A 125 -24.30 11.22 3.46
C GLY A 125 -24.29 12.56 4.18
N GLU A 126 -24.95 12.65 5.33
CA GLU A 126 -24.97 13.85 6.17
C GLU A 126 -23.57 14.13 6.78
N PRO A 127 -23.22 15.40 7.02
CA PRO A 127 -21.99 15.77 7.68
C PRO A 127 -21.93 15.21 9.12
N ASP A 128 -20.80 14.59 9.50
CA ASP A 128 -20.52 14.24 10.89
C ASP A 128 -20.13 15.49 11.73
N GLU A 129 -19.89 15.32 13.03
CA GLU A 129 -19.50 16.39 13.96
C GLU A 129 -18.27 17.19 13.50
N SER A 130 -17.41 16.62 12.65
CA SER A 130 -16.25 17.29 12.05
C SER A 130 -16.57 18.01 10.74
N GLY A 131 -17.82 17.95 10.27
CA GLY A 131 -18.25 18.46 8.97
C GLY A 131 -17.92 17.55 7.79
N ARG A 132 -17.39 16.35 8.04
CA ARG A 132 -17.04 15.39 6.99
C ARG A 132 -18.26 14.57 6.60
N ARG A 133 -18.55 14.52 5.29
CA ARG A 133 -19.61 13.69 4.72
C ARG A 133 -19.03 12.34 4.31
N ARG A 134 -19.61 11.26 4.82
CA ARG A 134 -19.18 9.89 4.44
C ARG A 134 -19.95 9.43 3.23
N PRO A 135 -19.29 8.73 2.29
CA PRO A 135 -20.00 8.10 1.18
C PRO A 135 -20.90 6.97 1.70
N GLU A 136 -22.14 6.93 1.19
CA GLU A 136 -23.14 5.91 1.46
C GLU A 136 -23.56 5.26 0.14
N VAL A 137 -23.86 3.95 0.18
CA VAL A 137 -24.30 3.21 -1.02
C VAL A 137 -25.70 3.69 -1.44
N VAL A 138 -25.85 4.02 -2.72
CA VAL A 138 -27.17 4.28 -3.32
C VAL A 138 -27.83 2.93 -3.61
N PRO A 139 -28.95 2.56 -2.92
CA PRO A 139 -29.58 1.27 -3.10
C PRO A 139 -30.02 1.03 -4.54
N GLY A 140 -29.65 -0.14 -5.11
CA GLY A 140 -30.02 -0.53 -6.46
C GLY A 140 -29.26 0.16 -7.59
N ALA A 141 -28.28 1.00 -7.29
CA ALA A 141 -27.49 1.73 -8.28
C ALA A 141 -26.11 1.08 -8.48
N GLN A 142 -26.10 -0.20 -8.90
CA GLN A 142 -24.88 -0.91 -9.32
C GLN A 142 -24.65 -0.77 -10.82
N PHE A 143 -23.39 -0.77 -11.21
CA PHE A 143 -22.98 -0.81 -12.61
C PHE A 143 -21.71 -1.63 -12.78
N THR A 144 -21.44 -2.04 -14.01
CA THR A 144 -20.22 -2.76 -14.38
C THR A 144 -19.40 -1.91 -15.33
N LEU A 145 -18.08 -1.93 -15.14
CA LEU A 145 -17.10 -1.39 -16.09
C LEU A 145 -16.37 -2.57 -16.72
N ASP A 146 -16.33 -2.62 -18.03
CA ASP A 146 -15.48 -3.57 -18.73
C ASP A 146 -14.02 -3.17 -18.56
N CYS A 147 -13.16 -4.14 -18.23
CA CYS A 147 -11.72 -3.91 -18.13
C CYS A 147 -10.95 -5.24 -18.25
N ASP A 148 -9.70 -5.14 -18.67
CA ASP A 148 -8.78 -6.29 -18.82
C ASP A 148 -7.80 -6.37 -17.64
N ALA A 149 -7.68 -5.31 -16.86
CA ALA A 149 -6.85 -5.26 -15.67
C ALA A 149 -7.41 -4.32 -14.59
N VAL A 150 -7.15 -4.68 -13.33
CA VAL A 150 -7.51 -3.88 -12.16
C VAL A 150 -6.27 -3.66 -11.31
N ILE A 151 -5.98 -2.40 -10.96
CA ILE A 151 -4.85 -2.03 -10.11
C ILE A 151 -5.38 -1.49 -8.78
N MET A 152 -5.09 -2.23 -7.69
CA MET A 152 -5.46 -1.84 -6.33
C MET A 152 -4.44 -0.84 -5.77
N ALA A 153 -4.85 0.42 -5.61
CA ALA A 153 -4.02 1.54 -5.13
C ALA A 153 -4.59 2.16 -3.85
N ILE A 154 -5.08 1.33 -2.92
CA ILE A 154 -5.74 1.72 -1.67
C ILE A 154 -4.80 1.76 -0.46
N GLY A 155 -3.51 1.96 -0.71
CA GLY A 155 -2.47 2.08 0.30
C GLY A 155 -1.83 0.76 0.70
N THR A 156 -0.90 0.87 1.65
CA THR A 156 -0.09 -0.25 2.14
C THR A 156 -0.05 -0.27 3.66
N THR A 157 0.30 -1.42 4.24
CA THR A 157 0.45 -1.62 5.67
C THR A 157 1.80 -2.27 5.98
N PRO A 158 2.32 -2.16 7.23
CA PRO A 158 3.46 -2.95 7.67
C PRO A 158 3.17 -4.45 7.60
N ASN A 159 4.21 -5.24 7.30
CA ASN A 159 4.07 -6.69 7.30
C ASN A 159 3.81 -7.18 8.74
N PRO A 160 2.69 -7.87 8.99
CA PRO A 160 2.32 -8.33 10.33
C PRO A 160 3.22 -9.47 10.85
N LEU A 161 4.09 -10.04 10.02
CA LEU A 161 4.95 -11.15 10.38
C LEU A 161 5.81 -10.82 11.61
N LEU A 162 6.41 -9.62 11.65
CA LEU A 162 7.30 -9.22 12.75
C LEU A 162 6.64 -9.32 14.13
N HIS A 163 5.49 -8.69 14.32
CA HIS A 163 4.81 -8.70 15.62
C HIS A 163 4.13 -10.04 15.93
N ARG A 164 3.74 -10.81 14.89
CA ARG A 164 3.14 -12.14 15.07
C ARG A 164 4.15 -13.20 15.45
N THR A 165 5.39 -13.08 15.02
CA THR A 165 6.47 -14.05 15.30
C THR A 165 7.40 -13.62 16.43
N THR A 166 7.28 -12.39 16.94
CA THR A 166 8.11 -11.86 18.02
C THR A 166 7.23 -11.65 19.26
N ALA A 167 7.35 -12.56 20.22
CA ALA A 167 6.58 -12.50 21.46
C ALA A 167 6.83 -11.18 22.22
N GLY A 168 5.76 -10.53 22.66
CA GLY A 168 5.84 -9.27 23.40
C GLY A 168 6.05 -8.01 22.55
N LEU A 169 6.29 -8.12 21.25
CA LEU A 169 6.35 -6.96 20.36
C LEU A 169 4.94 -6.44 20.05
N ALA A 170 4.59 -5.29 20.61
CA ALA A 170 3.26 -4.71 20.48
C ALA A 170 3.04 -4.05 19.13
N ALA A 171 1.84 -4.20 18.59
CA ALA A 171 1.37 -3.53 17.38
C ALA A 171 -0.09 -3.06 17.55
N ASP A 172 -0.48 -2.06 16.77
CA ASP A 172 -1.86 -1.57 16.74
C ASP A 172 -2.78 -2.47 15.87
N ARG A 173 -4.06 -2.09 15.79
CA ARG A 173 -5.06 -2.83 14.99
C ARG A 173 -4.76 -2.86 13.49
N ARG A 174 -3.88 -1.98 13.01
CA ARG A 174 -3.44 -1.91 11.60
C ARG A 174 -2.11 -2.61 11.37
N GLY A 175 -1.56 -3.30 12.38
CA GLY A 175 -0.28 -3.99 12.31
C GLY A 175 0.95 -3.08 12.39
N ARG A 176 0.79 -1.80 12.73
CA ARG A 176 1.89 -0.87 12.94
C ARG A 176 2.51 -1.11 14.32
N LEU A 177 3.82 -1.14 14.37
CA LEU A 177 4.53 -1.30 15.64
C LEU A 177 4.25 -0.10 16.55
N THR A 178 3.97 -0.37 17.82
CA THR A 178 3.76 0.69 18.82
C THR A 178 5.06 1.02 19.52
N THR A 179 5.30 2.30 19.74
CA THR A 179 6.43 2.82 20.49
C THR A 179 5.93 3.67 21.66
N GLU A 180 6.79 3.91 22.65
CA GLU A 180 6.53 4.87 23.71
C GLU A 180 6.27 6.27 23.11
N GLU A 181 5.42 7.05 23.76
CA GLU A 181 5.10 8.40 23.28
C GLU A 181 6.37 9.26 23.19
N GLY A 182 6.56 9.86 22.03
CA GLY A 182 7.73 10.69 21.77
C GLY A 182 9.05 9.94 21.69
N SER A 183 9.08 8.60 21.61
CA SER A 183 10.28 7.77 21.55
C SER A 183 10.22 6.76 20.41
N CYS A 184 11.37 6.14 20.10
CA CYS A 184 11.46 5.01 19.17
C CYS A 184 11.51 3.65 19.90
N ARG A 185 11.39 3.62 21.23
CA ARG A 185 11.42 2.40 22.03
C ARG A 185 10.13 1.62 21.86
N THR A 186 10.27 0.33 21.61
CA THR A 186 9.12 -0.59 21.54
C THR A 186 8.79 -1.16 22.93
N SER A 187 7.79 -2.03 22.97
CA SER A 187 7.45 -2.81 24.18
C SER A 187 8.56 -3.77 24.63
N LEU A 188 9.60 -4.01 23.82
CA LEU A 188 10.70 -4.91 24.15
C LEU A 188 11.96 -4.12 24.48
N PRO A 189 12.62 -4.38 25.63
CA PRO A 189 13.89 -3.75 25.98
C PRO A 189 14.96 -4.00 24.89
N GLY A 190 15.71 -2.96 24.53
CA GLY A 190 16.75 -3.05 23.50
C GLY A 190 16.21 -3.10 22.07
N VAL A 191 14.89 -3.06 21.85
CA VAL A 191 14.28 -3.04 20.52
C VAL A 191 13.63 -1.67 20.25
N PHE A 192 14.03 -1.06 19.15
CA PHE A 192 13.57 0.24 18.70
C PHE A 192 12.87 0.10 17.34
N ALA A 193 11.93 0.98 17.05
CA ALA A 193 11.24 1.01 15.77
C ALA A 193 11.03 2.43 15.25
N GLY A 194 10.93 2.58 13.93
CA GLY A 194 10.69 3.89 13.32
C GLY A 194 10.32 3.81 11.86
N GLY A 195 10.03 4.98 11.27
CA GLY A 195 9.56 5.09 9.90
C GLY A 195 8.19 4.47 9.71
N ASP A 196 7.87 4.04 8.49
CA ASP A 196 6.53 3.57 8.12
C ASP A 196 6.09 2.30 8.85
N ALA A 197 7.02 1.56 9.47
CA ALA A 197 6.70 0.45 10.36
C ALA A 197 5.89 0.89 11.60
N VAL A 198 6.04 2.15 12.02
CA VAL A 198 5.36 2.77 13.18
C VAL A 198 4.25 3.72 12.74
N THR A 199 4.53 4.60 11.78
CA THR A 199 3.58 5.65 11.37
C THR A 199 2.57 5.20 10.31
N GLY A 200 2.85 4.11 9.61
CA GLY A 200 2.23 3.77 8.33
C GLY A 200 2.91 4.49 7.18
N ALA A 201 2.49 4.21 5.94
CA ALA A 201 3.10 4.79 4.75
C ALA A 201 3.06 6.33 4.78
N ALA A 202 4.25 6.93 4.70
CA ALA A 202 4.46 8.37 4.79
C ALA A 202 5.57 8.82 3.82
N THR A 203 6.26 9.92 4.12
CA THR A 203 7.32 10.45 3.27
C THR A 203 8.71 9.95 3.68
N VAL A 204 9.63 9.88 2.72
CA VAL A 204 11.04 9.52 2.96
C VAL A 204 11.68 10.42 4.02
N ILE A 205 11.37 11.72 4.01
CA ILE A 205 11.92 12.68 4.99
C ILE A 205 11.51 12.30 6.42
N LEU A 206 10.26 11.89 6.63
CA LEU A 206 9.77 11.45 7.95
C LEU A 206 10.45 10.13 8.38
N ALA A 207 10.60 9.19 7.46
CA ALA A 207 11.30 7.94 7.73
C ALA A 207 12.78 8.17 8.09
N MET A 208 13.49 9.06 7.37
CA MET A 208 14.86 9.46 7.70
C MET A 208 14.96 10.14 9.07
N GLY A 209 14.01 11.03 9.38
CA GLY A 209 13.92 11.69 10.70
C GLY A 209 13.76 10.70 11.82
N ALA A 210 12.87 9.70 11.65
CA ALA A 210 12.67 8.62 12.62
C ALA A 210 13.93 7.76 12.80
N GLY A 211 14.62 7.42 11.71
CA GLY A 211 15.88 6.67 11.78
C GLY A 211 16.99 7.43 12.55
N ARG A 212 17.14 8.74 12.29
CA ARG A 212 18.10 9.58 13.03
C ARG A 212 17.78 9.64 14.52
N LYS A 213 16.51 9.82 14.86
CA LYS A 213 16.06 9.82 16.25
C LYS A 213 16.32 8.49 16.93
N ALA A 214 15.98 7.38 16.28
CA ALA A 214 16.24 6.05 16.80
C ALA A 214 17.74 5.81 17.03
N ALA A 215 18.61 6.28 16.13
CA ALA A 215 20.06 6.16 16.32
C ALA A 215 20.56 6.89 17.58
N GLN A 216 20.02 8.08 17.88
CA GLN A 216 20.34 8.82 19.10
C GLN A 216 19.86 8.07 20.35
N GLU A 217 18.63 7.58 20.34
CA GLU A 217 18.07 6.83 21.48
C GLU A 217 18.78 5.49 21.71
N ILE A 218 19.22 4.82 20.65
CA ILE A 218 20.05 3.61 20.75
C ILE A 218 21.41 3.92 21.34
N ASP A 219 22.09 4.98 20.90
CA ASP A 219 23.38 5.39 21.47
C ASP A 219 23.26 5.68 22.97
N GLU A 220 22.22 6.42 23.37
CA GLU A 220 21.94 6.66 24.80
C GLU A 220 21.65 5.37 25.58
N TYR A 221 20.91 4.43 24.98
CA TYR A 221 20.59 3.14 25.58
C TYR A 221 21.85 2.31 25.78
N LEU A 222 22.75 2.22 24.81
CA LEU A 222 23.98 1.48 24.85
C LEU A 222 24.97 2.05 25.91
N ARG A 223 25.04 3.39 26.01
CA ARG A 223 25.86 4.04 27.04
C ARG A 223 25.38 3.74 28.46
N LYS A 224 24.08 3.57 28.65
CA LYS A 224 23.49 3.23 29.98
C LYS A 224 23.52 1.73 30.28
N ASN A 225 23.65 0.90 29.26
CA ASN A 225 23.67 -0.56 29.35
C ASN A 225 24.90 -1.10 28.58
N PRO A 226 26.12 -0.83 29.05
CA PRO A 226 27.31 -1.33 28.40
C PRO A 226 27.29 -2.87 28.42
N SER A 227 27.46 -3.46 27.22
CA SER A 227 27.62 -4.92 27.10
C SER A 227 28.90 -5.33 27.81
N HIS A 228 28.81 -6.30 28.67
CA HIS A 228 29.97 -6.90 29.38
C HIS A 228 30.80 -7.76 28.44
#